data_c7440cd6612e59affd741655ead971dd
#
_entry.id   c7440cd6612e59affd741655ead971dd
#
_cell.length_a   1.000
_cell.length_b   1.000
_cell.length_c   1.000
_cell.angle_alpha   90.00
_cell.angle_beta   90.00
_cell.angle_gamma   90.00
#
_symmetry.space_group_name_H-M   'P 1'
#
loop_
_entity.id
_entity.type
_entity.pdbx_description
1 polymer ?
#
loop_
_entity_poly.entity_id
_entity_poly.type
_entity_poly.pdbx_seq_one_letter_code
_entity_poly.pdbx_strand_id
1 'polypeptide(L)'
;ETSLGYFINPLVNMLLGVLILKEKLSRAGKFAVGIVFVAIGVQIYDAGGLPIISIILPITFGFYSLIRKRLSVPSLEGLFVETALIAPIALVALFFVAASGQNHFSFSWFGLLIALCGPATVVPLLLFNSAATRLNLSTIGYLQYISPSMQLLLAVFYYGEQVSALKALSFLLIWSALAVVSFSAIYSKKSKISV
;
A
#
# COMPACT_ATOMS: atom_id res chain seq x y z
N GLU A 1 9.70 -7.05 -10.61
CA GLU A 1 8.66 -6.26 -11.32
C GLU A 1 7.52 -5.82 -10.39
N THR A 2 7.01 -6.68 -9.51
CA THR A 2 5.91 -6.34 -8.57
C THR A 2 6.31 -5.32 -7.50
N SER A 3 7.59 -5.25 -7.12
CA SER A 3 8.07 -4.32 -6.09
C SER A 3 7.87 -2.84 -6.47
N LEU A 4 7.96 -2.48 -7.75
CA LEU A 4 7.73 -1.12 -8.24
C LEU A 4 6.27 -0.67 -8.01
N GLY A 5 5.31 -1.59 -8.13
CA GLY A 5 3.89 -1.32 -7.86
C GLY A 5 3.65 -0.86 -6.42
N TYR A 6 4.38 -1.40 -5.46
CA TYR A 6 4.29 -0.97 -4.05
C TYR A 6 4.80 0.46 -3.81
N PHE A 7 5.71 0.95 -4.68
CA PHE A 7 6.15 2.36 -4.64
C PHE A 7 5.16 3.31 -5.29
N ILE A 8 4.49 2.87 -6.35
CA ILE A 8 3.51 3.68 -7.08
C ILE A 8 2.20 3.80 -6.30
N ASN A 9 1.80 2.73 -5.59
CA ASN A 9 0.52 2.67 -4.88
C ASN A 9 0.28 3.82 -3.88
N PRO A 10 1.23 4.20 -3.01
CA PRO A 10 1.08 5.35 -2.14
C PRO A 10 0.83 6.66 -2.91
N LEU A 11 1.52 6.87 -4.03
CA LEU A 11 1.33 8.05 -4.87
C LEU A 11 -0.06 8.06 -5.50
N VAL A 12 -0.56 6.91 -5.99
CA VAL A 12 -1.92 6.80 -6.53
C VAL A 12 -2.95 7.18 -5.46
N ASN A 13 -2.81 6.71 -4.23
CA ASN A 13 -3.70 7.08 -3.12
C ASN A 13 -3.64 8.58 -2.83
N MET A 14 -2.46 9.20 -2.81
CA MET A 14 -2.33 10.66 -2.64
C MET A 14 -3.02 11.42 -3.78
N LEU A 15 -2.82 11.00 -5.02
CA LEU A 15 -3.43 11.64 -6.19
C LEU A 15 -4.95 11.50 -6.18
N LEU A 16 -5.49 10.32 -5.89
CA LEU A 16 -6.92 10.09 -5.78
C LEU A 16 -7.54 10.93 -4.65
N GLY A 17 -6.85 11.05 -3.52
CA GLY A 17 -7.25 11.93 -2.43
C GLY A 17 -7.36 13.39 -2.86
N VAL A 18 -6.34 13.89 -3.54
CA VAL A 18 -6.30 15.29 -3.99
C VAL A 18 -7.26 15.56 -5.16
N LEU A 19 -7.24 14.72 -6.19
CA LEU A 19 -7.97 14.97 -7.44
C LEU A 19 -9.45 14.63 -7.34
N ILE A 20 -9.78 13.51 -6.72
CA ILE A 20 -11.16 13.00 -6.68
C ILE A 20 -11.88 13.43 -5.39
N LEU A 21 -11.21 13.32 -4.24
CA LEU A 21 -11.79 13.70 -2.95
C LEU A 21 -11.59 15.18 -2.62
N LYS A 22 -10.83 15.92 -3.46
CA LYS A 22 -10.50 17.34 -3.26
C LYS A 22 -9.87 17.63 -1.89
N GLU A 23 -9.07 16.70 -1.40
CA GLU A 23 -8.35 16.85 -0.13
C GLU A 23 -7.35 18.01 -0.24
N LYS A 24 -7.35 18.89 0.76
CA LYS A 24 -6.45 20.05 0.79
C LYS A 24 -5.10 19.64 1.38
N LEU A 25 -4.08 19.64 0.55
CA LEU A 25 -2.70 19.47 1.01
C LEU A 25 -2.12 20.78 1.55
N SER A 26 -1.35 20.69 2.63
CA SER A 26 -0.48 21.78 3.08
C SER A 26 0.58 22.09 2.02
N ARG A 27 1.26 23.26 2.12
CA ARG A 27 2.39 23.57 1.24
C ARG A 27 3.48 22.50 1.29
N ALA A 28 3.79 22.03 2.49
CA ALA A 28 4.73 20.92 2.70
C ALA A 28 4.24 19.61 2.04
N GLY A 29 2.94 19.30 2.12
CA GLY A 29 2.36 18.13 1.46
C GLY A 29 2.47 18.19 -0.06
N LYS A 30 2.20 19.34 -0.68
CA LYS A 30 2.37 19.53 -2.13
C LYS A 30 3.82 19.32 -2.57
N PHE A 31 4.76 19.91 -1.80
CA PHE A 31 6.18 19.74 -2.07
C PHE A 31 6.63 18.29 -1.93
N ALA A 32 6.17 17.60 -0.89
CA ALA A 32 6.46 16.19 -0.68
C ALA A 32 5.93 15.30 -1.81
N VAL A 33 4.72 15.54 -2.31
CA VAL A 33 4.19 14.83 -3.49
C VAL A 33 5.10 15.04 -4.71
N GLY A 34 5.60 16.24 -4.93
CA GLY A 34 6.57 16.52 -6.01
C GLY A 34 7.86 15.71 -5.87
N ILE A 35 8.43 15.63 -4.65
CA ILE A 35 9.62 14.82 -4.38
C ILE A 35 9.34 13.33 -4.65
N VAL A 36 8.19 12.83 -4.20
CA VAL A 36 7.78 11.43 -4.43
C VAL A 36 7.64 11.12 -5.92
N PHE A 37 7.11 12.05 -6.71
CA PHE A 37 7.05 11.90 -8.17
C PHE A 37 8.45 11.72 -8.78
N VAL A 38 9.41 12.53 -8.36
CA VAL A 38 10.80 12.40 -8.80
C VAL A 38 11.39 11.06 -8.37
N ALA A 39 11.16 10.65 -7.12
CA ALA A 39 11.65 9.37 -6.60
C ALA A 39 11.12 8.18 -7.41
N ILE A 40 9.84 8.19 -7.78
CA ILE A 40 9.25 7.14 -8.61
C ILE A 40 9.84 7.18 -10.03
N GLY A 41 10.05 8.36 -10.61
CA GLY A 41 10.74 8.49 -11.90
C GLY A 41 12.14 7.86 -11.88
N VAL A 42 12.91 8.08 -10.83
CA VAL A 42 14.22 7.44 -10.62
C VAL A 42 14.09 5.92 -10.53
N GLN A 43 13.08 5.41 -9.81
CA GLN A 43 12.84 3.96 -9.69
C GLN A 43 12.43 3.32 -11.03
N ILE A 44 11.61 4.00 -11.82
CA ILE A 44 11.22 3.52 -13.16
C ILE A 44 12.44 3.44 -14.07
N TYR A 45 13.30 4.46 -14.00
CA TYR A 45 14.55 4.49 -14.77
C TYR A 45 15.50 3.36 -14.36
N ASP A 46 15.70 3.14 -13.05
CA ASP A 46 16.54 2.06 -12.49
C ASP A 46 16.01 0.67 -12.87
N ALA A 47 14.69 0.51 -12.96
CA ALA A 47 14.04 -0.73 -13.36
C ALA A 47 14.10 -1.02 -14.88
N GLY A 48 14.60 -0.10 -15.69
CA GLY A 48 14.68 -0.25 -17.14
C GLY A 48 13.34 -0.12 -17.87
N GLY A 49 12.28 0.34 -17.20
CA GLY A 49 10.95 0.55 -17.76
C GLY A 49 9.83 0.39 -16.74
N LEU A 50 8.60 0.55 -17.22
CA LEU A 50 7.40 0.46 -16.41
C LEU A 50 6.60 -0.80 -16.77
N PRO A 51 6.70 -1.90 -15.98
CA PRO A 51 5.92 -3.11 -16.24
C PRO A 51 4.42 -2.84 -16.07
N ILE A 52 3.59 -3.42 -16.92
CA ILE A 52 2.12 -3.25 -16.92
C ILE A 52 1.52 -3.58 -15.56
N ILE A 53 1.98 -4.66 -14.92
CA ILE A 53 1.52 -5.09 -13.60
C ILE A 53 1.79 -4.01 -12.53
N SER A 54 2.93 -3.32 -12.63
CA SER A 54 3.30 -2.24 -11.70
C SER A 54 2.44 -0.98 -11.85
N ILE A 55 1.65 -0.87 -12.91
CA ILE A 55 0.65 0.20 -13.11
C ILE A 55 -0.73 -0.27 -12.68
N ILE A 56 -1.17 -1.44 -13.15
CA ILE A 56 -2.53 -1.95 -12.90
C ILE A 56 -2.76 -2.17 -11.40
N LEU A 57 -1.81 -2.80 -10.71
CA LEU A 57 -1.96 -3.15 -9.30
C LEU A 57 -2.16 -1.90 -8.39
N PRO A 58 -1.34 -0.84 -8.46
CA PRO A 58 -1.58 0.37 -7.65
C PRO A 58 -2.86 1.10 -8.05
N ILE A 59 -3.23 1.13 -9.32
CA ILE A 59 -4.47 1.78 -9.75
C ILE A 59 -5.68 1.05 -9.18
N THR A 60 -5.75 -0.27 -9.32
CA THR A 60 -6.86 -1.07 -8.78
C THR A 60 -6.97 -0.95 -7.27
N PHE A 61 -5.84 -1.04 -6.56
CA PHE A 61 -5.82 -0.88 -5.10
C PHE A 61 -6.15 0.55 -4.65
N GLY A 62 -5.71 1.55 -5.39
CA GLY A 62 -6.07 2.96 -5.15
C GLY A 62 -7.57 3.20 -5.31
N PHE A 63 -8.17 2.67 -6.37
CA PHE A 63 -9.64 2.72 -6.54
C PHE A 63 -10.37 1.96 -5.45
N TYR A 64 -9.89 0.79 -5.03
CA TYR A 64 -10.42 0.09 -3.87
C TYR A 64 -10.41 0.98 -2.63
N SER A 65 -9.29 1.63 -2.33
CA SER A 65 -9.16 2.56 -1.20
C SER A 65 -10.14 3.74 -1.30
N LEU A 66 -10.32 4.29 -2.51
CA LEU A 66 -11.25 5.39 -2.78
C LEU A 66 -12.71 4.95 -2.56
N ILE A 67 -13.08 3.77 -3.05
CA ILE A 67 -14.43 3.21 -2.88
C ILE A 67 -14.69 2.97 -1.39
N ARG A 68 -13.78 2.31 -0.70
CA ARG A 68 -13.88 2.06 0.75
C ARG A 68 -14.04 3.35 1.56
N LYS A 69 -13.33 4.42 1.17
CA LYS A 69 -13.47 5.73 1.83
C LYS A 69 -14.83 6.37 1.59
N ARG A 70 -15.42 6.17 0.40
CA ARG A 70 -16.76 6.73 0.06
C ARG A 70 -17.92 5.92 0.61
N LEU A 71 -17.71 4.62 0.81
CA LEU A 71 -18.71 3.77 1.41
C LEU A 71 -18.74 4.00 2.92
N SER A 72 -19.90 4.43 3.45
CA SER A 72 -20.13 4.60 4.90
C SER A 72 -20.40 3.25 5.58
N VAL A 73 -19.67 2.20 5.21
CA VAL A 73 -19.84 0.84 5.75
C VAL A 73 -18.69 0.53 6.70
N PRO A 74 -18.95 0.02 7.91
CA PRO A 74 -17.90 -0.38 8.82
C PRO A 74 -16.93 -1.39 8.18
N SER A 75 -15.65 -1.32 8.56
CA SER A 75 -14.58 -2.06 7.86
C SER A 75 -14.77 -3.58 7.93
N LEU A 76 -15.25 -4.09 9.07
CA LEU A 76 -15.48 -5.52 9.26
C LEU A 76 -16.65 -6.03 8.39
N GLU A 77 -17.77 -5.31 8.43
CA GLU A 77 -18.97 -5.68 7.64
C GLU A 77 -18.69 -5.61 6.15
N GLY A 78 -18.02 -4.53 5.70
CA GLY A 78 -17.66 -4.39 4.30
C GLY A 78 -16.70 -5.47 3.82
N LEU A 79 -15.68 -5.82 4.60
CA LEU A 79 -14.75 -6.89 4.24
C LEU A 79 -15.44 -8.26 4.26
N PHE A 80 -16.37 -8.48 5.19
CA PHE A 80 -17.18 -9.69 5.21
C PHE A 80 -18.00 -9.84 3.93
N VAL A 81 -18.70 -8.79 3.49
CA VAL A 81 -19.48 -8.79 2.25
C VAL A 81 -18.58 -9.04 1.03
N GLU A 82 -17.45 -8.34 0.92
CA GLU A 82 -16.47 -8.54 -0.15
C GLU A 82 -16.00 -9.98 -0.22
N THR A 83 -15.66 -10.56 0.92
CA THR A 83 -15.18 -11.96 1.02
C THR A 83 -16.31 -12.94 0.68
N ALA A 84 -17.53 -12.71 1.17
CA ALA A 84 -18.69 -13.54 0.90
C ALA A 84 -19.07 -13.55 -0.59
N LEU A 85 -18.93 -12.43 -1.29
CA LEU A 85 -19.18 -12.34 -2.73
C LEU A 85 -18.15 -13.13 -3.56
N ILE A 86 -16.90 -13.18 -3.11
CA ILE A 86 -15.82 -13.90 -3.81
C ILE A 86 -15.78 -15.39 -3.41
N ALA A 87 -16.28 -15.73 -2.22
CA ALA A 87 -16.20 -17.10 -1.68
C ALA A 87 -16.75 -18.19 -2.63
N PRO A 88 -17.89 -18.01 -3.33
CA PRO A 88 -18.37 -19.03 -4.27
C PRO A 88 -17.37 -19.30 -5.40
N ILE A 89 -16.77 -18.25 -5.96
CA ILE A 89 -15.78 -18.37 -7.03
C ILE A 89 -14.52 -19.07 -6.51
N ALA A 90 -14.06 -18.69 -5.32
CA ALA A 90 -12.91 -19.33 -4.66
C ALA A 90 -13.17 -20.81 -4.37
N LEU A 91 -14.36 -21.18 -3.91
CA LEU A 91 -14.75 -22.58 -3.66
C LEU A 91 -14.75 -23.40 -4.95
N VAL A 92 -15.28 -22.86 -6.04
CA VAL A 92 -15.24 -23.52 -7.36
C VAL A 92 -13.79 -23.72 -7.81
N ALA A 93 -12.94 -22.70 -7.71
CA ALA A 93 -11.52 -22.81 -8.04
C ALA A 93 -10.81 -23.88 -7.18
N LEU A 94 -11.09 -23.91 -5.89
CA LEU A 94 -10.54 -24.88 -4.94
C LEU A 94 -10.99 -26.33 -5.31
N PHE A 95 -12.24 -26.51 -5.73
CA PHE A 95 -12.75 -27.79 -6.20
C PHE A 95 -11.97 -28.28 -7.44
N PHE A 96 -11.71 -27.42 -8.43
CA PHE A 96 -10.93 -27.78 -9.61
C PHE A 96 -9.47 -28.12 -9.27
N VAL A 97 -8.83 -27.37 -8.37
CA VAL A 97 -7.48 -27.65 -7.88
C VAL A 97 -7.44 -29.00 -7.15
N ALA A 98 -8.44 -29.30 -6.32
CA ALA A 98 -8.54 -30.57 -5.62
C ALA A 98 -8.75 -31.74 -6.60
N ALA A 99 -9.62 -31.56 -7.59
CA ALA A 99 -9.92 -32.57 -8.61
C ALA A 99 -8.71 -32.85 -9.54
N SER A 100 -7.85 -31.88 -9.77
CA SER A 100 -6.63 -32.05 -10.59
C SER A 100 -5.48 -32.74 -9.87
N GLY A 101 -5.65 -33.12 -8.60
CA GLY A 101 -4.61 -33.77 -7.78
C GLY A 101 -3.49 -32.80 -7.33
N GLN A 102 -3.61 -31.52 -7.62
CA GLN A 102 -2.66 -30.46 -7.21
C GLN A 102 -2.98 -29.87 -5.83
N ASN A 103 -3.78 -30.60 -5.04
CA ASN A 103 -4.20 -30.14 -3.72
C ASN A 103 -3.07 -30.30 -2.71
N HIS A 104 -2.57 -29.17 -2.21
CA HIS A 104 -1.60 -29.12 -1.11
C HIS A 104 -2.25 -28.93 0.27
N PHE A 105 -3.58 -28.94 0.34
CA PHE A 105 -4.32 -28.81 1.59
C PHE A 105 -4.38 -30.17 2.28
N SER A 106 -3.51 -30.39 3.24
CA SER A 106 -3.45 -31.61 4.07
C SER A 106 -3.38 -31.21 5.55
N PHE A 107 -3.77 -32.14 6.46
CA PHE A 107 -3.53 -32.01 7.90
C PHE A 107 -2.03 -32.12 8.20
N SER A 108 -1.24 -31.15 7.74
CA SER A 108 0.20 -31.09 7.87
C SER A 108 0.60 -29.66 8.31
N TRP A 109 1.86 -29.51 8.72
CA TRP A 109 2.43 -28.17 8.99
C TRP A 109 2.27 -27.21 7.81
N PHE A 110 2.42 -27.72 6.59
CA PHE A 110 2.25 -26.92 5.37
C PHE A 110 0.80 -26.48 5.16
N GLY A 111 -0.18 -27.38 5.41
CA GLY A 111 -1.60 -27.02 5.38
C GLY A 111 -1.98 -25.97 6.41
N LEU A 112 -1.38 -26.02 7.62
CA LEU A 112 -1.55 -24.98 8.64
C LEU A 112 -1.01 -23.63 8.16
N LEU A 113 0.17 -23.61 7.53
CA LEU A 113 0.74 -22.38 6.97
C LEU A 113 -0.17 -21.77 5.90
N ILE A 114 -0.74 -22.59 5.00
CA ILE A 114 -1.72 -22.12 4.01
C ILE A 114 -2.95 -21.54 4.70
N ALA A 115 -3.49 -22.20 5.72
CA ALA A 115 -4.63 -21.69 6.48
C ALA A 115 -4.36 -20.36 7.18
N LEU A 116 -3.14 -20.16 7.68
CA LEU A 116 -2.71 -18.92 8.33
C LEU A 116 -2.58 -17.74 7.35
N CYS A 117 -2.46 -17.98 6.04
CA CYS A 117 -2.47 -16.89 5.04
C CYS A 117 -3.76 -16.06 5.09
N GLY A 118 -4.90 -16.68 5.42
CA GLY A 118 -6.18 -15.98 5.58
C GLY A 118 -6.12 -14.90 6.66
N PRO A 119 -5.92 -15.24 7.93
CA PRO A 119 -5.78 -14.25 9.00
C PRO A 119 -4.64 -13.24 8.76
N ALA A 120 -3.51 -13.69 8.23
CA ALA A 120 -2.37 -12.83 7.90
C ALA A 120 -2.71 -11.77 6.84
N THR A 121 -3.70 -12.02 5.98
CA THR A 121 -4.20 -11.05 4.99
C THR A 121 -5.34 -10.21 5.55
N VAL A 122 -6.29 -10.83 6.24
CA VAL A 122 -7.51 -10.18 6.75
C VAL A 122 -7.17 -9.12 7.80
N VAL A 123 -6.27 -9.39 8.74
CA VAL A 123 -5.95 -8.45 9.82
C VAL A 123 -5.36 -7.14 9.28
N PRO A 124 -4.30 -7.12 8.46
CA PRO A 124 -3.79 -5.89 7.87
C PRO A 124 -4.82 -5.16 7.00
N LEU A 125 -5.63 -5.91 6.25
CA LEU A 125 -6.64 -5.31 5.38
C LEU A 125 -7.78 -4.65 6.16
N LEU A 126 -8.20 -5.23 7.29
CA LEU A 126 -9.15 -4.60 8.21
C LEU A 126 -8.61 -3.31 8.81
N LEU A 127 -7.35 -3.33 9.25
CA LEU A 127 -6.69 -2.15 9.81
C LEU A 127 -6.55 -1.06 8.74
N PHE A 128 -6.15 -1.44 7.52
CA PHE A 128 -6.08 -0.53 6.39
C PHE A 128 -7.44 0.11 6.06
N ASN A 129 -8.49 -0.70 5.94
CA ASN A 129 -9.85 -0.21 5.67
C ASN A 129 -10.36 0.70 6.78
N SER A 130 -10.06 0.38 8.03
CA SER A 130 -10.42 1.22 9.18
C SER A 130 -9.68 2.57 9.14
N ALA A 131 -8.42 2.58 8.70
CA ALA A 131 -7.67 3.81 8.49
C ALA A 131 -8.23 4.61 7.29
N ALA A 132 -8.56 3.94 6.18
CA ALA A 132 -9.06 4.56 4.95
C ALA A 132 -10.38 5.32 5.17
N THR A 133 -11.26 4.79 6.02
CA THR A 133 -12.52 5.48 6.37
C THR A 133 -12.33 6.69 7.28
N ARG A 134 -11.28 6.73 8.09
CA ARG A 134 -11.06 7.76 9.13
C ARG A 134 -10.06 8.85 8.74
N LEU A 135 -9.03 8.50 7.96
CA LEU A 135 -7.96 9.41 7.58
C LEU A 135 -8.14 9.91 6.15
N ASN A 136 -7.51 11.05 5.83
CA ASN A 136 -7.39 11.48 4.45
C ASN A 136 -6.61 10.46 3.62
N LEU A 137 -7.04 10.22 2.39
CA LEU A 137 -6.41 9.24 1.50
C LEU A 137 -4.96 9.63 1.18
N SER A 138 -4.70 10.94 1.08
CA SER A 138 -3.33 11.47 0.96
C SER A 138 -2.46 11.14 2.18
N THR A 139 -3.01 11.18 3.40
CA THR A 139 -2.28 10.80 4.62
C THR A 139 -1.94 9.30 4.61
N ILE A 140 -2.88 8.46 4.20
CA ILE A 140 -2.65 7.03 4.04
C ILE A 140 -1.54 6.77 3.02
N GLY A 141 -1.54 7.50 1.88
CA GLY A 141 -0.47 7.41 0.91
C GLY A 141 0.91 7.67 1.52
N TYR A 142 1.08 8.68 2.38
CA TYR A 142 2.36 8.89 3.07
C TYR A 142 2.71 7.73 4.00
N LEU A 143 1.76 7.22 4.78
CA LEU A 143 2.01 6.11 5.72
C LEU A 143 2.36 4.80 5.02
N GLN A 144 1.82 4.56 3.84
CA GLN A 144 2.10 3.36 3.05
C GLN A 144 3.57 3.22 2.64
N TYR A 145 4.36 4.32 2.59
CA TYR A 145 5.80 4.23 2.31
C TYR A 145 6.61 3.54 3.42
N ILE A 146 6.02 3.33 4.60
CA ILE A 146 6.64 2.53 5.67
C ILE A 146 6.89 1.10 5.16
N SER A 147 5.95 0.50 4.43
CA SER A 147 6.07 -0.88 3.95
C SER A 147 7.27 -1.09 3.01
N PRO A 148 7.43 -0.35 1.89
CA PRO A 148 8.60 -0.50 1.04
C PRO A 148 9.90 -0.12 1.75
N SER A 149 9.87 0.82 2.70
CA SER A 149 11.05 1.16 3.51
C SER A 149 11.49 -0.02 4.38
N MET A 150 10.56 -0.69 5.05
CA MET A 150 10.87 -1.89 5.83
C MET A 150 11.36 -3.04 4.95
N GLN A 151 10.77 -3.22 3.76
CA GLN A 151 11.23 -4.23 2.80
C GLN A 151 12.69 -3.97 2.37
N LEU A 152 13.05 -2.71 2.10
CA LEU A 152 14.43 -2.35 1.77
C LEU A 152 15.37 -2.66 2.93
N LEU A 153 15.01 -2.27 4.16
CA LEU A 153 15.84 -2.54 5.34
C LEU A 153 16.06 -4.05 5.54
N LEU A 154 15.02 -4.86 5.39
CA LEU A 154 15.13 -6.32 5.44
C LEU A 154 16.03 -6.87 4.32
N ALA A 155 15.86 -6.39 3.09
CA ALA A 155 16.66 -6.82 1.95
C ALA A 155 18.16 -6.54 2.19
N VAL A 156 18.49 -5.35 2.70
CA VAL A 156 19.89 -4.95 2.93
C VAL A 156 20.47 -5.62 4.18
N PHE A 157 19.78 -5.49 5.33
CA PHE A 157 20.38 -5.89 6.62
C PHE A 157 20.22 -7.37 6.93
N TYR A 158 19.16 -8.01 6.45
CA TYR A 158 18.92 -9.42 6.74
C TYR A 158 19.37 -10.33 5.58
N TYR A 159 19.06 -9.96 4.33
CA TYR A 159 19.41 -10.76 3.17
C TYR A 159 20.74 -10.37 2.52
N GLY A 160 21.36 -9.24 2.92
CA GLY A 160 22.63 -8.78 2.35
C GLY A 160 22.54 -8.37 0.88
N GLU A 161 21.34 -7.99 0.40
CA GLU A 161 21.16 -7.59 -1.00
C GLU A 161 21.89 -6.28 -1.30
N GLN A 162 22.54 -6.24 -2.45
CA GLN A 162 23.15 -5.01 -2.96
C GLN A 162 22.06 -4.10 -3.54
N VAL A 163 22.09 -2.85 -3.12
CA VAL A 163 21.13 -1.84 -3.58
C VAL A 163 21.84 -0.92 -4.58
N SER A 164 21.22 -0.70 -5.75
CA SER A 164 21.74 0.26 -6.72
C SER A 164 21.77 1.67 -6.13
N ALA A 165 22.70 2.50 -6.59
CA ALA A 165 22.80 3.91 -6.16
C ALA A 165 21.51 4.69 -6.47
N LEU A 166 20.84 4.38 -7.59
CA LEU A 166 19.57 4.99 -7.97
C LEU A 166 18.41 4.56 -7.05
N LYS A 167 18.38 3.29 -6.67
CA LYS A 167 17.39 2.77 -5.70
C LYS A 167 17.61 3.42 -4.34
N ALA A 168 18.84 3.53 -3.85
CA ALA A 168 19.16 4.22 -2.61
C ALA A 168 18.75 5.71 -2.67
N LEU A 169 19.04 6.41 -3.77
CA LEU A 169 18.64 7.80 -3.98
C LEU A 169 17.12 7.98 -3.92
N SER A 170 16.36 7.10 -4.58
CA SER A 170 14.89 7.19 -4.57
C SER A 170 14.31 7.02 -3.16
N PHE A 171 14.88 6.12 -2.34
CA PHE A 171 14.46 5.98 -0.94
C PHE A 171 14.83 7.19 -0.09
N LEU A 172 16.01 7.78 -0.28
CA LEU A 172 16.38 9.03 0.40
C LEU A 172 15.43 10.18 0.05
N LEU A 173 15.01 10.28 -1.20
CA LEU A 173 13.99 11.26 -1.62
C LEU A 173 12.66 11.00 -0.92
N ILE A 174 12.18 9.75 -0.87
CA ILE A 174 10.93 9.40 -0.18
C ILE A 174 11.03 9.72 1.31
N TRP A 175 12.10 9.34 1.98
CA TRP A 175 12.27 9.63 3.40
C TRP A 175 12.38 11.14 3.68
N SER A 176 12.99 11.92 2.80
CA SER A 176 13.00 13.38 2.91
C SER A 176 11.58 13.96 2.78
N ALA A 177 10.78 13.44 1.83
CA ALA A 177 9.38 13.85 1.67
C ALA A 177 8.55 13.53 2.92
N LEU A 178 8.72 12.32 3.50
CA LEU A 178 8.05 11.93 4.74
C LEU A 178 8.47 12.81 5.93
N ALA A 179 9.75 13.12 6.03
CA ALA A 179 10.27 14.03 7.06
C ALA A 179 9.64 15.42 6.96
N VAL A 180 9.60 16.02 5.76
CA VAL A 180 8.99 17.32 5.50
C VAL A 180 7.52 17.36 5.95
N VAL A 181 6.73 16.34 5.59
CA VAL A 181 5.31 16.26 6.00
C VAL A 181 5.17 16.10 7.50
N SER A 182 5.96 15.19 8.09
CA SER A 182 5.91 14.91 9.53
C SER A 182 6.28 16.14 10.37
N PHE A 183 7.36 16.83 10.04
CA PHE A 183 7.75 18.08 10.70
C PHE A 183 6.69 19.16 10.56
N SER A 184 6.15 19.35 9.34
CA SER A 184 5.08 20.33 9.11
C SER A 184 3.83 20.03 9.94
N ALA A 185 3.45 18.77 10.09
CA ALA A 185 2.30 18.37 10.90
C ALA A 185 2.51 18.67 12.40
N ILE A 186 3.71 18.40 12.93
CA ILE A 186 4.07 18.66 14.33
C ILE A 186 4.04 20.16 14.62
N TYR A 187 4.66 20.98 13.76
CA TYR A 187 4.70 22.44 13.95
C TYR A 187 3.31 23.07 13.84
N SER A 188 2.50 22.65 12.89
CA SER A 188 1.11 23.13 12.73
C SER A 188 0.23 22.83 13.96
N LYS A 189 0.46 21.70 14.65
CA LYS A 189 -0.27 21.35 15.86
C LYS A 189 0.16 22.22 17.06
N LYS A 190 1.45 22.51 17.18
CA LYS A 190 1.99 23.36 18.25
C LYS A 190 1.46 24.78 18.19
N SER A 191 1.34 25.35 17.00
CA SER A 191 0.79 26.71 16.79
C SER A 191 -0.70 26.84 17.16
N LYS A 192 -1.47 25.75 17.14
CA LYS A 192 -2.90 25.75 17.52
C LYS A 192 -3.15 25.57 19.03
N ILE A 193 -2.16 25.13 19.79
CA ILE A 193 -2.28 24.90 21.23
C ILE A 193 -1.79 26.14 22.03
N SER A 194 -1.06 27.04 21.39
CA SER A 194 -0.50 28.24 22.02
C SER A 194 -1.36 29.50 21.82
N VAL A 195 -2.60 29.36 21.34
CA VAL A 195 -3.64 30.38 21.23
C VAL A 195 -4.86 29.92 22.04
#